data_7146f7083d133c548366e9a5c9fb8778
#
_entry.id   7146f7083d133c548366e9a5c9fb8778
#
_cell.length_a   1.000
_cell.length_b   1.000
_cell.length_c   1.000
_cell.angle_alpha   90.00
_cell.angle_beta   90.00
_cell.angle_gamma   90.00
#
_symmetry.space_group_name_H-M   'P 1'
#
loop_
_entity.id
_entity.type
_entity.pdbx_description
1 polymer ?
#
loop_
_entity_poly.entity_id
_entity_poly.type
_entity_poly.pdbx_seq_one_letter_code
_entity_poly.pdbx_strand_id
1 'polypeptide(L)'
;MQGRRDRKNRGNIIRKYLLTSILLLFITTGVNAQIEQPRRVLEIGIAGGLNLNKMDFQPTIRQKLLNGANGGVSLRYTSEKYFSMICAAQLEVNFAQRGWEEDFDDGTGNSYSRTLNYIEIPLLAHLSWGKEERGVQFFINGGPQFGFCIGDSEEYKGSWKPEERPTSIRPVYGKEIYNTFDYGIVGGLGVELKTKAGNFFIEGRYYYGLSDIFNNSKTDDFGRSANQTISVRLGYSIRIL
;
A
#
# COMPACT_ATOMS: atom_id res chain seq x y z
N MET A 1 34.79 31.55 19.24
CA MET A 1 33.90 30.88 18.27
C MET A 1 34.16 29.36 18.05
N GLN A 2 35.20 28.77 18.58
CA GLN A 2 35.58 27.35 18.43
C GLN A 2 34.73 26.35 19.22
N GLY A 3 34.31 26.70 20.43
CA GLY A 3 33.61 25.72 21.31
C GLY A 3 32.19 25.29 20.87
N ARG A 4 31.54 25.98 19.92
CA ARG A 4 30.21 25.61 19.39
C ARG A 4 30.29 24.57 18.26
N ARG A 5 31.39 24.51 17.51
CA ARG A 5 31.62 23.51 16.44
C ARG A 5 31.92 22.14 17.03
N ASP A 6 32.67 22.07 18.14
CA ASP A 6 33.04 20.79 18.77
C ASP A 6 31.84 20.08 19.42
N ARG A 7 30.89 20.81 20.01
CA ARG A 7 29.65 20.20 20.57
C ARG A 7 28.76 19.60 19.46
N LYS A 8 28.65 20.26 18.32
CA LYS A 8 27.82 19.76 17.19
C LYS A 8 28.42 18.51 16.55
N ASN A 9 29.75 18.44 16.51
CA ASN A 9 30.47 17.28 15.96
C ASN A 9 30.38 16.06 16.90
N ARG A 10 30.49 16.26 18.22
CA ARG A 10 30.30 15.19 19.21
C ARG A 10 28.89 14.63 19.20
N GLY A 11 27.86 15.45 19.03
CA GLY A 11 26.46 14.99 18.94
C GLY A 11 26.20 14.11 17.70
N ASN A 12 26.81 14.45 16.56
CA ASN A 12 26.69 13.66 15.34
C ASN A 12 27.45 12.32 15.42
N ILE A 13 28.58 12.31 16.10
CA ILE A 13 29.37 11.10 16.32
C ILE A 13 28.62 10.13 17.25
N ILE A 14 28.09 10.63 18.35
CA ILE A 14 27.30 9.82 19.31
C ILE A 14 26.05 9.26 18.61
N ARG A 15 25.36 10.05 17.80
CA ARG A 15 24.17 9.62 17.04
C ARG A 15 24.50 8.54 16.01
N LYS A 16 25.65 8.63 15.35
CA LYS A 16 26.13 7.58 14.43
C LYS A 16 26.42 6.27 15.16
N TYR A 17 27.11 6.32 16.28
CA TYR A 17 27.41 5.11 17.08
C TYR A 17 26.16 4.54 17.73
N LEU A 18 25.19 5.36 18.13
CA LEU A 18 23.90 4.89 18.64
C LEU A 18 23.10 4.16 17.56
N LEU A 19 23.05 4.70 16.34
CA LEU A 19 22.39 4.06 15.20
C LEU A 19 23.08 2.76 14.78
N THR A 20 24.42 2.74 14.78
CA THR A 20 25.20 1.52 14.46
C THR A 20 25.07 0.46 15.57
N SER A 21 25.02 0.83 16.85
CA SER A 21 24.83 -0.13 17.93
C SER A 21 23.39 -0.67 17.98
N ILE A 22 22.38 0.13 17.64
CA ILE A 22 21.00 -0.32 17.47
C ILE A 22 20.91 -1.30 16.29
N LEU A 23 21.55 -0.99 15.16
CA LEU A 23 21.60 -1.87 13.99
C LEU A 23 22.34 -3.18 14.29
N LEU A 24 23.46 -3.12 15.04
CA LEU A 24 24.20 -4.31 15.51
C LEU A 24 23.38 -5.13 16.53
N LEU A 25 22.61 -4.50 17.41
CA LEU A 25 21.73 -5.19 18.36
C LEU A 25 20.64 -6.02 17.63
N PHE A 26 20.12 -5.53 16.50
CA PHE A 26 19.19 -6.28 15.65
C PHE A 26 19.85 -7.45 14.91
N ILE A 27 21.17 -7.40 14.69
CA ILE A 27 21.92 -8.48 14.00
C ILE A 27 22.35 -9.58 14.99
N THR A 28 22.57 -9.25 16.29
CA THR A 28 23.07 -10.18 17.30
C THR A 28 22.00 -10.90 18.11
N THR A 29 20.75 -10.49 18.02
CA THR A 29 19.64 -11.31 18.49
C THR A 29 19.34 -12.41 17.47
N GLY A 30 20.31 -13.27 17.23
CA GLY A 30 20.05 -14.65 16.86
C GLY A 30 19.27 -15.26 18.02
N VAL A 31 17.99 -14.97 18.10
CA VAL A 31 17.05 -15.70 18.92
C VAL A 31 17.13 -17.13 18.38
N ASN A 32 17.75 -18.03 19.14
CA ASN A 32 17.50 -19.45 19.04
C ASN A 32 16.03 -19.67 19.49
N ALA A 33 15.09 -19.10 18.75
CA ALA A 33 13.72 -19.51 18.74
C ALA A 33 13.77 -20.97 18.35
N GLN A 34 13.23 -21.85 19.15
CA GLN A 34 13.08 -23.25 18.83
C GLN A 34 12.30 -23.32 17.51
N ILE A 35 13.03 -23.43 16.40
CA ILE A 35 12.50 -23.59 15.06
C ILE A 35 11.99 -25.03 15.02
N GLU A 36 10.69 -25.18 15.23
CA GLU A 36 10.08 -26.50 15.39
C GLU A 36 10.14 -27.33 14.10
N GLN A 37 10.20 -26.72 12.94
CA GLN A 37 10.55 -27.31 11.64
C GLN A 37 10.75 -26.21 10.58
N PRO A 38 11.94 -26.04 9.97
CA PRO A 38 12.10 -25.11 8.86
C PRO A 38 11.31 -25.62 7.66
N ARG A 39 10.40 -24.80 7.16
CA ARG A 39 9.59 -25.10 5.99
C ARG A 39 10.08 -24.26 4.82
N ARG A 40 10.52 -24.91 3.79
CA ARG A 40 10.97 -24.24 2.56
C ARG A 40 9.91 -24.42 1.50
N VAL A 41 8.80 -23.68 1.62
CA VAL A 41 7.72 -23.73 0.62
C VAL A 41 7.72 -22.44 -0.16
N LEU A 42 7.82 -22.56 -1.47
CA LEU A 42 7.71 -21.44 -2.40
C LEU A 42 6.41 -21.59 -3.20
N GLU A 43 5.59 -20.56 -3.17
CA GLU A 43 4.32 -20.50 -3.90
C GLU A 43 4.34 -19.31 -4.87
N ILE A 44 3.82 -19.52 -6.06
CA ILE A 44 3.52 -18.44 -7.01
C ILE A 44 2.00 -18.31 -7.14
N GLY A 45 1.52 -17.07 -7.21
CA GLY A 45 0.09 -16.80 -7.26
C GLY A 45 -0.26 -15.70 -8.24
N ILE A 46 -1.55 -15.66 -8.56
CA ILE A 46 -2.19 -14.58 -9.29
C ILE A 46 -3.39 -14.10 -8.47
N ALA A 47 -3.67 -12.82 -8.51
CA ALA A 47 -4.85 -12.26 -7.86
C ALA A 47 -5.42 -11.10 -8.68
N GLY A 48 -6.72 -10.88 -8.53
CA GLY A 48 -7.40 -9.74 -9.11
C GLY A 48 -8.60 -9.35 -8.26
N GLY A 49 -9.06 -8.11 -8.43
CA GLY A 49 -10.16 -7.61 -7.63
C GLY A 49 -10.52 -6.17 -7.92
N LEU A 50 -11.26 -5.59 -6.99
CA LEU A 50 -11.77 -4.24 -7.07
C LEU A 50 -11.13 -3.36 -5.98
N ASN A 51 -10.89 -2.12 -6.35
CA ASN A 51 -10.45 -1.05 -5.47
C ASN A 51 -11.59 -0.06 -5.23
N LEU A 52 -11.72 0.39 -4.00
CA LEU A 52 -12.54 1.52 -3.59
C LEU A 52 -11.59 2.61 -3.14
N ASN A 53 -11.48 3.67 -3.91
CA ASN A 53 -10.43 4.66 -3.79
C ASN A 53 -10.96 5.99 -3.30
N LYS A 54 -10.15 6.69 -2.53
CA LYS A 54 -10.28 8.11 -2.20
C LYS A 54 -8.91 8.71 -1.96
N MET A 55 -8.85 10.04 -1.92
CA MET A 55 -7.65 10.80 -1.60
C MET A 55 -7.82 11.55 -0.28
N ASP A 56 -6.78 11.61 0.51
CA ASP A 56 -6.70 12.48 1.68
C ASP A 56 -6.19 13.85 1.24
N PHE A 57 -7.11 14.78 0.99
CA PHE A 57 -6.79 16.14 0.57
C PHE A 57 -6.83 17.14 1.72
N GLN A 58 -5.87 18.09 1.71
CA GLN A 58 -5.91 19.30 2.52
C GLN A 58 -5.65 20.51 1.61
N PRO A 59 -6.64 21.41 1.40
CA PRO A 59 -7.99 21.41 1.98
C PRO A 59 -8.86 20.22 1.55
N THR A 60 -9.80 19.84 2.41
CA THR A 60 -10.66 18.66 2.18
C THR A 60 -11.56 18.87 0.98
N ILE A 61 -11.55 17.90 0.07
CA ILE A 61 -12.48 17.78 -1.06
C ILE A 61 -13.50 16.71 -0.71
N ARG A 62 -14.79 17.00 -0.89
CA ARG A 62 -15.85 16.02 -0.68
C ARG A 62 -15.80 14.98 -1.81
N GLN A 63 -15.77 13.70 -1.45
CA GLN A 63 -15.52 12.61 -2.41
C GLN A 63 -16.50 11.47 -2.21
N LYS A 64 -16.90 10.85 -3.33
CA LYS A 64 -17.40 9.48 -3.40
C LYS A 64 -16.25 8.50 -3.54
N LEU A 65 -16.51 7.22 -3.28
CA LEU A 65 -15.54 6.16 -3.54
C LEU A 65 -15.42 5.93 -5.04
N LEU A 66 -14.25 6.12 -5.61
CA LEU A 66 -13.96 5.80 -6.99
C LEU A 66 -13.66 4.31 -7.11
N ASN A 67 -14.42 3.63 -7.98
CA ASN A 67 -14.17 2.22 -8.29
C ASN A 67 -12.99 2.09 -9.24
N GLY A 68 -12.11 1.13 -8.95
CA GLY A 68 -10.98 0.78 -9.79
C GLY A 68 -10.78 -0.73 -9.83
N ALA A 69 -9.96 -1.20 -10.75
CA ALA A 69 -9.54 -2.59 -10.84
C ALA A 69 -8.13 -2.77 -10.30
N ASN A 70 -7.83 -3.96 -9.81
CA ASN A 70 -6.47 -4.37 -9.49
C ASN A 70 -6.22 -5.82 -9.93
N GLY A 71 -4.96 -6.15 -10.19
CA GLY A 71 -4.57 -7.51 -10.50
C GLY A 71 -3.06 -7.63 -10.63
N GLY A 72 -2.54 -8.82 -10.35
CA GLY A 72 -1.10 -9.04 -10.40
C GLY A 72 -0.67 -10.42 -10.02
N VAL A 73 0.63 -10.57 -9.82
CA VAL A 73 1.31 -11.81 -9.49
C VAL A 73 1.96 -11.71 -8.12
N SER A 74 2.12 -12.84 -7.46
CA SER A 74 2.74 -12.92 -6.15
C SER A 74 3.73 -14.06 -6.05
N LEU A 75 4.76 -13.87 -5.26
CA LEU A 75 5.72 -14.88 -4.84
C LEU A 75 5.70 -14.92 -3.31
N ARG A 76 5.38 -16.07 -2.72
CA ARG A 76 5.32 -16.27 -1.27
C ARG A 76 6.33 -17.35 -0.87
N TYR A 77 7.20 -16.98 0.06
CA TYR A 77 8.14 -17.90 0.67
C TYR A 77 7.79 -18.14 2.13
N THR A 78 7.36 -19.36 2.45
CA THR A 78 7.08 -19.79 3.82
C THR A 78 8.35 -20.34 4.43
N SER A 79 8.82 -19.67 5.51
CA SER A 79 10.09 -19.99 6.17
C SER A 79 9.92 -20.90 7.37
N GLU A 80 8.90 -20.62 8.20
CA GLU A 80 8.81 -21.18 9.54
C GLU A 80 7.36 -21.33 10.00
N LYS A 81 7.17 -22.26 10.94
CA LYS A 81 5.97 -22.36 11.75
C LYS A 81 6.35 -22.10 13.21
N TYR A 82 5.69 -21.15 13.81
CA TYR A 82 5.85 -20.84 15.23
C TYR A 82 4.55 -21.15 15.97
N PHE A 83 4.55 -22.23 16.76
CA PHE A 83 3.34 -22.85 17.33
C PHE A 83 2.30 -23.16 16.26
N SER A 84 1.16 -22.46 16.27
CA SER A 84 0.09 -22.59 15.28
C SER A 84 0.16 -21.59 14.12
N MET A 85 1.08 -20.63 14.19
CA MET A 85 1.25 -19.55 13.21
C MET A 85 2.28 -19.93 12.17
N ILE A 86 1.91 -19.84 10.91
CA ILE A 86 2.78 -20.04 9.75
C ILE A 86 3.24 -18.67 9.28
N CYS A 87 4.56 -18.49 9.19
CA CYS A 87 5.19 -17.23 8.82
C CYS A 87 5.75 -17.31 7.40
N ALA A 88 5.38 -16.37 6.56
CA ALA A 88 5.88 -16.24 5.21
C ALA A 88 6.19 -14.78 4.86
N ALA A 89 7.13 -14.61 3.93
CA ALA A 89 7.35 -13.35 3.23
C ALA A 89 6.67 -13.41 1.86
N GLN A 90 5.99 -12.33 1.46
CA GLN A 90 5.30 -12.27 0.18
C GLN A 90 5.70 -11.00 -0.57
N LEU A 91 6.13 -11.17 -1.81
CA LEU A 91 6.40 -10.11 -2.77
C LEU A 91 5.31 -10.15 -3.84
N GLU A 92 4.81 -8.99 -4.24
CA GLU A 92 3.86 -8.90 -5.34
C GLU A 92 4.27 -7.84 -6.36
N VAL A 93 3.76 -8.00 -7.57
CA VAL A 93 3.75 -6.96 -8.61
C VAL A 93 2.33 -6.86 -9.13
N ASN A 94 1.69 -5.73 -8.89
CA ASN A 94 0.29 -5.51 -9.21
C ASN A 94 0.14 -4.30 -10.14
N PHE A 95 -0.80 -4.38 -11.07
CA PHE A 95 -1.43 -3.22 -11.67
C PHE A 95 -2.62 -2.80 -10.80
N ALA A 96 -2.79 -1.50 -10.55
CA ALA A 96 -3.89 -1.00 -9.76
C ALA A 96 -4.37 0.36 -10.27
N GLN A 97 -5.69 0.50 -10.35
CA GLN A 97 -6.34 1.78 -10.59
C GLN A 97 -6.71 2.40 -9.25
N ARG A 98 -6.26 3.64 -9.05
CA ARG A 98 -6.53 4.48 -7.88
C ARG A 98 -7.12 5.81 -8.30
N GLY A 99 -7.31 6.73 -7.36
CA GLY A 99 -7.78 8.07 -7.64
C GLY A 99 -8.95 8.49 -6.77
N TRP A 100 -9.73 9.43 -7.26
CA TRP A 100 -10.89 9.99 -6.54
C TRP A 100 -12.00 10.42 -7.46
N GLU A 101 -13.21 10.50 -6.90
CA GLU A 101 -14.38 11.09 -7.54
C GLU A 101 -14.92 12.19 -6.62
N GLU A 102 -15.04 13.41 -7.11
CA GLU A 102 -15.60 14.53 -6.37
C GLU A 102 -17.13 14.43 -6.28
N ASP A 103 -17.67 14.63 -5.10
CA ASP A 103 -19.13 14.73 -4.86
C ASP A 103 -19.55 16.19 -4.82
N PHE A 104 -20.26 16.65 -5.84
CA PHE A 104 -20.68 18.05 -5.93
C PHE A 104 -21.81 18.41 -4.98
N ASP A 105 -22.63 17.44 -4.57
CA ASP A 105 -23.76 17.58 -3.62
C ASP A 105 -24.76 18.69 -4.01
N ASP A 106 -24.86 18.97 -5.29
CA ASP A 106 -25.74 20.03 -5.82
C ASP A 106 -27.01 19.49 -6.49
N GLY A 107 -27.18 18.16 -6.48
CA GLY A 107 -28.33 17.48 -7.08
C GLY A 107 -28.33 17.49 -8.61
N THR A 108 -27.31 18.04 -9.26
CA THR A 108 -27.25 18.17 -10.73
C THR A 108 -26.79 16.89 -11.41
N GLY A 109 -26.20 15.94 -10.66
CA GLY A 109 -25.57 14.75 -11.23
C GLY A 109 -24.22 15.03 -11.90
N ASN A 110 -23.69 16.22 -11.79
CA ASN A 110 -22.34 16.58 -12.22
C ASN A 110 -21.30 15.87 -11.34
N SER A 111 -20.19 15.45 -11.94
CA SER A 111 -19.05 14.89 -11.20
C SER A 111 -17.74 15.15 -11.92
N TYR A 112 -16.66 15.06 -11.15
CA TYR A 112 -15.31 15.02 -11.65
C TYR A 112 -14.62 13.80 -11.04
N SER A 113 -13.97 13.00 -11.87
CA SER A 113 -13.15 11.90 -11.39
C SER A 113 -11.79 11.89 -12.05
N ARG A 114 -10.80 11.47 -11.29
CA ARG A 114 -9.45 11.26 -11.81
C ARG A 114 -8.96 9.89 -11.43
N THR A 115 -8.65 9.09 -12.45
CA THR A 115 -8.10 7.74 -12.31
C THR A 115 -6.61 7.76 -12.52
N LEU A 116 -5.88 7.16 -11.60
CA LEU A 116 -4.42 7.02 -11.60
C LEU A 116 -4.08 5.55 -11.78
N ASN A 117 -3.27 5.21 -12.77
CA ASN A 117 -2.82 3.84 -13.02
C ASN A 117 -1.44 3.64 -12.39
N TYR A 118 -1.32 2.62 -11.54
CA TYR A 118 -0.09 2.31 -10.80
C TYR A 118 0.42 0.91 -11.12
N ILE A 119 1.75 0.78 -11.13
CA ILE A 119 2.42 -0.50 -10.86
C ILE A 119 2.83 -0.47 -9.41
N GLU A 120 2.39 -1.47 -8.64
CA GLU A 120 2.58 -1.54 -7.19
C GLU A 120 3.45 -2.74 -6.82
N ILE A 121 4.32 -2.54 -5.85
CA ILE A 121 5.25 -3.55 -5.33
C ILE A 121 5.11 -3.61 -3.81
N PRO A 122 4.12 -4.35 -3.27
CA PRO A 122 4.02 -4.61 -1.84
C PRO A 122 5.02 -5.68 -1.40
N LEU A 123 5.67 -5.45 -0.26
CA LEU A 123 6.50 -6.39 0.48
C LEU A 123 5.78 -6.74 1.77
N LEU A 124 5.26 -7.94 1.89
CA LEU A 124 4.35 -8.31 2.96
C LEU A 124 4.92 -9.40 3.86
N ALA A 125 4.75 -9.21 5.16
CA ALA A 125 4.73 -10.31 6.09
C ALA A 125 3.35 -10.98 5.99
N HIS A 126 3.33 -12.30 5.75
CA HIS A 126 2.13 -13.11 5.68
C HIS A 126 2.12 -14.06 6.86
N LEU A 127 1.12 -13.91 7.71
CA LEU A 127 0.94 -14.72 8.91
C LEU A 127 -0.38 -15.48 8.77
N SER A 128 -0.35 -16.82 8.87
CA SER A 128 -1.54 -17.63 8.70
C SER A 128 -1.72 -18.69 9.77
N TRP A 129 -2.97 -19.04 10.02
CA TRP A 129 -3.41 -20.03 11.01
C TRP A 129 -4.43 -20.97 10.39
N GLY A 130 -4.29 -22.27 10.64
CA GLY A 130 -5.22 -23.26 10.16
C GLY A 130 -4.53 -24.51 9.62
N LYS A 131 -5.21 -25.19 8.69
CA LYS A 131 -4.73 -26.46 8.13
C LYS A 131 -3.75 -26.20 7.00
N GLU A 132 -2.60 -26.88 7.03
CA GLU A 132 -1.47 -26.61 6.16
C GLU A 132 -1.56 -27.28 4.79
N GLU A 133 -2.05 -28.51 4.72
CA GLU A 133 -2.09 -29.28 3.46
C GLU A 133 -3.45 -29.17 2.76
N ARG A 134 -4.53 -29.29 3.51
CA ARG A 134 -5.91 -29.22 2.97
C ARG A 134 -6.86 -28.66 4.00
N GLY A 135 -7.64 -27.70 3.60
CA GLY A 135 -8.65 -27.06 4.43
C GLY A 135 -8.48 -25.55 4.48
N VAL A 136 -9.10 -24.93 5.45
CA VAL A 136 -9.16 -23.48 5.56
C VAL A 136 -8.01 -22.95 6.42
N GLN A 137 -7.42 -21.85 5.96
CA GLN A 137 -6.52 -21.00 6.73
C GLN A 137 -7.08 -19.58 6.77
N PHE A 138 -6.90 -18.92 7.91
CA PHE A 138 -7.06 -17.48 8.05
C PHE A 138 -5.69 -16.85 7.97
N PHE A 139 -5.58 -15.68 7.36
CA PHE A 139 -4.31 -14.98 7.28
C PHE A 139 -4.43 -13.48 7.47
N ILE A 140 -3.32 -12.87 7.86
CA ILE A 140 -3.11 -11.44 7.93
C ILE A 140 -1.87 -11.12 7.11
N ASN A 141 -1.97 -10.09 6.27
CA ASN A 141 -0.86 -9.51 5.53
C ASN A 141 -0.56 -8.11 6.03
N GLY A 142 0.70 -7.72 6.05
CA GLY A 142 1.06 -6.35 6.36
C GLY A 142 2.49 -6.02 5.95
N GLY A 143 2.69 -4.78 5.52
CA GLY A 143 4.02 -4.32 5.14
C GLY A 143 4.04 -3.02 4.35
N PRO A 144 5.22 -2.58 3.92
CA PRO A 144 5.38 -1.44 3.04
C PRO A 144 4.91 -1.79 1.61
N GLN A 145 4.40 -0.78 0.93
CA GLN A 145 4.02 -0.86 -0.47
C GLN A 145 4.58 0.35 -1.20
N PHE A 146 5.19 0.09 -2.35
CA PHE A 146 5.71 1.09 -3.27
C PHE A 146 4.86 1.08 -4.53
N GLY A 147 4.64 2.26 -5.11
CA GLY A 147 3.84 2.44 -6.31
C GLY A 147 4.50 3.39 -7.30
N PHE A 148 4.35 3.11 -8.59
CA PHE A 148 4.79 3.97 -9.66
C PHE A 148 3.58 4.32 -10.52
N CYS A 149 3.21 5.60 -10.55
CA CYS A 149 2.16 6.11 -11.42
C CYS A 149 2.65 6.08 -12.86
N ILE A 150 1.97 5.32 -13.71
CA ILE A 150 2.32 5.12 -15.12
C ILE A 150 1.41 5.89 -16.07
N GLY A 151 0.40 6.56 -15.53
CA GLY A 151 -0.52 7.40 -16.28
C GLY A 151 -1.75 7.76 -15.48
N ASP A 152 -2.44 8.78 -15.91
CA ASP A 152 -3.69 9.24 -15.32
C ASP A 152 -4.70 9.66 -16.39
N SER A 153 -5.95 9.74 -15.99
CA SER A 153 -7.06 10.21 -16.83
C SER A 153 -8.08 10.96 -16.00
N GLU A 154 -8.59 12.05 -16.56
CA GLU A 154 -9.64 12.87 -15.97
C GLU A 154 -10.94 12.69 -16.72
N GLU A 155 -12.06 12.61 -15.99
CA GLU A 155 -13.38 12.53 -16.56
C GLU A 155 -14.27 13.62 -15.94
N TYR A 156 -14.85 14.45 -16.80
CA TYR A 156 -15.78 15.52 -16.47
C TYR A 156 -17.19 15.09 -16.91
N LYS A 157 -18.11 14.91 -15.98
CA LYS A 157 -19.51 14.55 -16.28
C LYS A 157 -20.43 15.73 -16.00
N GLY A 158 -21.32 16.01 -16.98
CA GLY A 158 -22.32 17.06 -16.88
C GLY A 158 -21.92 18.37 -17.54
N SER A 159 -22.70 19.43 -17.26
CA SER A 159 -22.52 20.76 -17.86
C SER A 159 -22.07 21.77 -16.82
N TRP A 160 -20.83 21.67 -16.38
CA TRP A 160 -20.22 22.56 -15.39
C TRP A 160 -18.80 22.95 -15.84
N LYS A 161 -18.27 24.00 -15.22
CA LYS A 161 -16.91 24.49 -15.48
C LYS A 161 -16.11 24.60 -14.18
N PRO A 162 -14.78 24.39 -14.23
CA PRO A 162 -13.92 24.56 -13.06
C PRO A 162 -14.08 25.91 -12.35
N GLU A 163 -14.36 26.99 -13.10
CA GLU A 163 -14.55 28.34 -12.57
C GLU A 163 -15.77 28.48 -11.66
N GLU A 164 -16.75 27.59 -11.77
CA GLU A 164 -17.96 27.57 -10.95
C GLU A 164 -17.75 26.90 -9.60
N ARG A 165 -16.62 26.21 -9.42
CA ARG A 165 -16.28 25.50 -8.20
C ARG A 165 -15.58 26.43 -7.18
N PRO A 166 -15.62 26.09 -5.87
CA PRO A 166 -14.95 26.86 -4.82
C PRO A 166 -13.45 27.06 -5.12
N THR A 167 -12.94 28.24 -4.90
CA THR A 167 -11.55 28.62 -5.22
C THR A 167 -10.53 27.71 -4.55
N SER A 168 -10.85 27.15 -3.35
CA SER A 168 -9.95 26.29 -2.59
C SER A 168 -9.73 24.90 -3.22
N ILE A 169 -10.65 24.42 -4.06
CA ILE A 169 -10.54 23.10 -4.71
C ILE A 169 -10.28 23.20 -6.21
N ARG A 170 -10.53 24.38 -6.78
CA ARG A 170 -10.36 24.64 -8.23
C ARG A 170 -8.98 24.24 -8.78
N PRO A 171 -7.87 24.39 -8.03
CA PRO A 171 -6.55 24.00 -8.50
C PRO A 171 -6.37 22.49 -8.76
N VAL A 172 -7.30 21.63 -8.32
CA VAL A 172 -7.18 20.17 -8.55
C VAL A 172 -7.43 19.77 -10.01
N TYR A 173 -8.24 20.56 -10.73
CA TYR A 173 -8.64 20.26 -12.10
C TYR A 173 -7.50 20.54 -13.08
N GLY A 174 -7.13 19.54 -13.87
CA GLY A 174 -6.01 19.63 -14.81
C GLY A 174 -4.63 19.78 -14.17
N LYS A 175 -4.51 19.65 -12.83
CA LYS A 175 -3.20 19.75 -12.16
C LYS A 175 -2.32 18.56 -12.52
N GLU A 176 -1.10 18.82 -12.95
CA GLU A 176 -0.13 17.78 -13.26
C GLU A 176 0.25 16.97 -12.01
N ILE A 177 0.41 15.65 -12.16
CA ILE A 177 0.90 14.77 -11.11
C ILE A 177 2.38 15.02 -10.92
N TYR A 178 2.74 15.62 -9.79
CA TYR A 178 4.13 16.00 -9.49
C TYR A 178 4.96 14.79 -9.08
N ASN A 179 4.43 13.95 -8.18
CA ASN A 179 5.11 12.76 -7.71
C ASN A 179 4.52 11.51 -8.35
N THR A 180 5.27 10.88 -9.22
CA THR A 180 4.91 9.59 -9.82
C THR A 180 5.25 8.41 -8.92
N PHE A 181 6.14 8.61 -7.93
CA PHE A 181 6.49 7.60 -6.93
C PHE A 181 5.62 7.75 -5.68
N ASP A 182 4.88 6.70 -5.36
CA ASP A 182 4.02 6.60 -4.18
C ASP A 182 4.57 5.53 -3.23
N TYR A 183 4.48 5.77 -1.93
CA TYR A 183 4.80 4.78 -0.92
C TYR A 183 3.86 4.90 0.27
N GLY A 184 3.64 3.76 0.93
CA GLY A 184 2.74 3.71 2.08
C GLY A 184 2.79 2.37 2.78
N ILE A 185 1.78 2.16 3.60
CA ILE A 185 1.60 0.94 4.37
C ILE A 185 0.33 0.25 3.90
N VAL A 186 0.41 -1.06 3.70
CA VAL A 186 -0.73 -1.89 3.39
C VAL A 186 -0.94 -2.94 4.48
N GLY A 187 -2.18 -3.15 4.86
CA GLY A 187 -2.60 -4.21 5.77
C GLY A 187 -3.83 -4.92 5.22
N GLY A 188 -3.92 -6.22 5.41
CA GLY A 188 -5.02 -7.02 4.92
C GLY A 188 -5.26 -8.26 5.76
N LEU A 189 -6.44 -8.82 5.57
CA LEU A 189 -6.84 -10.09 6.17
C LEU A 189 -7.63 -10.90 5.14
N GLY A 190 -7.57 -12.22 5.27
CA GLY A 190 -8.23 -13.08 4.32
C GLY A 190 -8.39 -14.52 4.80
N VAL A 191 -9.01 -15.27 3.91
CA VAL A 191 -9.22 -16.70 4.06
C VAL A 191 -8.66 -17.40 2.83
N GLU A 192 -7.88 -18.45 3.06
CA GLU A 192 -7.30 -19.29 2.02
C GLU A 192 -7.80 -20.72 2.16
N LEU A 193 -8.30 -21.30 1.08
CA LEU A 193 -8.69 -22.69 0.96
C LEU A 193 -7.56 -23.47 0.29
N LYS A 194 -6.85 -24.28 1.06
CA LYS A 194 -5.80 -25.16 0.57
C LYS A 194 -6.38 -26.45 -0.01
N THR A 195 -6.02 -26.72 -1.27
CA THR A 195 -6.45 -27.92 -2.01
C THR A 195 -5.27 -28.64 -2.65
N LYS A 196 -5.50 -29.83 -3.19
CA LYS A 196 -4.49 -30.55 -3.96
C LYS A 196 -4.09 -29.85 -5.28
N ALA A 197 -5.01 -29.09 -5.86
CA ALA A 197 -4.82 -28.41 -7.14
C ALA A 197 -4.20 -27.03 -6.98
N GLY A 198 -4.04 -26.53 -5.76
CA GLY A 198 -3.58 -25.19 -5.42
C GLY A 198 -4.44 -24.55 -4.34
N ASN A 199 -4.17 -23.30 -4.04
CA ASN A 199 -4.81 -22.57 -2.94
C ASN A 199 -5.63 -21.42 -3.54
N PHE A 200 -6.88 -21.33 -3.12
CA PHE A 200 -7.78 -20.23 -3.48
C PHE A 200 -7.93 -19.30 -2.28
N PHE A 201 -7.87 -18.00 -2.50
CA PHE A 201 -8.03 -17.06 -1.40
C PHE A 201 -8.95 -15.89 -1.75
N ILE A 202 -9.58 -15.35 -0.70
CA ILE A 202 -10.24 -14.05 -0.71
C ILE A 202 -9.57 -13.18 0.34
N GLU A 203 -9.30 -11.93 -0.02
CA GLU A 203 -8.57 -10.98 0.81
C GLU A 203 -9.19 -9.60 0.74
N GLY A 204 -9.36 -8.96 1.91
CA GLY A 204 -9.62 -7.54 2.05
C GLY A 204 -8.36 -6.82 2.48
N ARG A 205 -8.00 -5.73 1.80
CA ARG A 205 -6.82 -4.88 2.10
C ARG A 205 -7.21 -3.44 2.28
N TYR A 206 -6.42 -2.76 3.10
CA TYR A 206 -6.42 -1.31 3.20
C TYR A 206 -5.01 -0.78 2.95
N TYR A 207 -4.88 0.16 2.04
CA TYR A 207 -3.65 0.91 1.76
C TYR A 207 -3.79 2.33 2.29
N TYR A 208 -2.76 2.79 2.99
CA TYR A 208 -2.62 4.15 3.47
C TYR A 208 -1.34 4.78 2.90
N GLY A 209 -1.51 5.75 1.98
CA GLY A 209 -0.42 6.49 1.36
C GLY A 209 0.25 7.44 2.36
N LEU A 210 1.57 7.45 2.33
CA LEU A 210 2.43 8.35 3.11
C LEU A 210 3.04 9.44 2.25
N SER A 211 3.01 9.29 0.93
CA SER A 211 3.43 10.28 -0.05
C SER A 211 2.25 11.08 -0.58
N ASP A 212 2.53 12.26 -1.11
CA ASP A 212 1.58 13.14 -1.75
C ASP A 212 1.79 13.12 -3.27
N ILE A 213 0.69 13.09 -4.07
CA ILE A 213 0.77 13.12 -5.54
C ILE A 213 1.05 14.52 -6.07
N PHE A 214 0.60 15.54 -5.37
CA PHE A 214 0.90 16.94 -5.67
C PHE A 214 2.03 17.45 -4.78
N ASN A 215 2.70 18.51 -5.22
CA ASN A 215 3.67 19.19 -4.38
C ASN A 215 2.95 19.83 -3.17
N ASN A 216 3.56 19.76 -1.98
CA ASN A 216 2.98 20.17 -0.71
C ASN A 216 3.82 21.24 0.01
N SER A 217 4.55 22.09 -0.73
CA SER A 217 5.28 23.21 -0.14
C SER A 217 4.29 24.26 0.41
N LYS A 218 4.76 25.18 1.25
CA LYS A 218 3.89 26.20 1.89
C LYS A 218 3.17 27.12 0.90
N THR A 219 3.64 27.18 -0.34
CA THR A 219 3.10 28.00 -1.43
C THR A 219 2.15 27.24 -2.34
N ASP A 220 2.04 25.94 -2.15
CA ASP A 220 1.21 25.07 -2.99
C ASP A 220 -0.25 25.04 -2.50
N ASP A 221 -1.15 24.69 -3.43
CA ASP A 221 -2.58 24.66 -3.19
C ASP A 221 -3.01 23.58 -2.20
N PHE A 222 -2.24 22.47 -2.12
CA PHE A 222 -2.56 21.32 -1.30
C PHE A 222 -1.42 21.03 -0.31
N GLY A 223 -1.76 21.00 0.98
CA GLY A 223 -0.84 20.56 2.04
C GLY A 223 -0.78 19.04 2.17
N ARG A 224 -1.76 18.32 1.59
CA ARG A 224 -1.81 16.85 1.54
C ARG A 224 -2.62 16.38 0.34
N SER A 225 -2.17 15.28 -0.29
CA SER A 225 -2.84 14.64 -1.43
C SER A 225 -2.43 13.16 -1.51
N ALA A 226 -2.76 12.38 -0.46
CA ALA A 226 -2.31 11.00 -0.32
C ALA A 226 -3.38 9.98 -0.67
N ASN A 227 -2.97 8.90 -1.34
CA ASN A 227 -3.85 7.80 -1.73
C ASN A 227 -4.37 7.01 -0.53
N GLN A 228 -5.66 6.65 -0.55
CA GLN A 228 -6.27 5.68 0.36
C GLN A 228 -7.12 4.71 -0.44
N THR A 229 -6.90 3.42 -0.25
CA THR A 229 -7.58 2.40 -1.05
C THR A 229 -8.02 1.23 -0.17
N ILE A 230 -9.29 0.84 -0.30
CA ILE A 230 -9.80 -0.44 0.19
C ILE A 230 -9.88 -1.37 -1.02
N SER A 231 -9.32 -2.58 -0.91
CA SER A 231 -9.34 -3.57 -1.98
C SER A 231 -10.00 -4.85 -1.53
N VAL A 232 -10.77 -5.47 -2.42
CA VAL A 232 -11.27 -6.84 -2.26
C VAL A 232 -10.71 -7.66 -3.41
N ARG A 233 -10.00 -8.74 -3.10
CA ARG A 233 -9.24 -9.53 -4.07
C ARG A 233 -9.59 -11.01 -3.95
N LEU A 234 -9.63 -11.66 -5.09
CA LEU A 234 -9.67 -13.11 -5.21
C LEU A 234 -8.37 -13.57 -5.85
N GLY A 235 -7.82 -14.67 -5.40
CA GLY A 235 -6.59 -15.16 -5.97
C GLY A 235 -6.45 -16.68 -5.90
N TYR A 236 -5.43 -17.12 -6.62
CA TYR A 236 -5.04 -18.51 -6.72
C TYR A 236 -3.54 -18.62 -6.65
N SER A 237 -3.02 -19.58 -5.89
CA SER A 237 -1.58 -19.86 -5.80
C SER A 237 -1.30 -21.35 -5.91
N ILE A 238 -0.14 -21.66 -6.44
CA ILE A 238 0.38 -23.03 -6.53
C ILE A 238 1.75 -23.11 -5.86
N ARG A 239 1.99 -24.25 -5.25
CA ARG A 239 3.29 -24.57 -4.67
C ARG A 239 4.23 -25.02 -5.77
N ILE A 240 5.46 -24.45 -5.80
CA ILE A 240 6.52 -24.81 -6.75
C ILE A 240 7.68 -25.55 -6.07
N LEU A 241 7.88 -25.33 -4.76
CA LEU A 241 8.92 -25.98 -3.97
C LEU A 241 8.39 -26.34 -2.60
#